data_0158d49f6d53e5d9a1101a8a6ce70851
#
_entry.id   0158d49f6d53e5d9a1101a8a6ce70851
#
_cell.length_a   1.000
_cell.length_b   1.000
_cell.length_c   1.000
_cell.angle_alpha   90.00
_cell.angle_beta   90.00
_cell.angle_gamma   90.00
#
_symmetry.space_group_name_H-M   'P 1'
#
loop_
_entity.id
_entity.type
_entity.pdbx_description
1 polymer ?
#
loop_
_entity_poly.entity_id
_entity_poly.type
_entity_poly.pdbx_seq_one_letter_code
_entity_poly.pdbx_strand_id
1 'polypeptide(L)'
;ICSCLTAIAQVDGAAVTSIEGLHAGGTIAKLQDSFLAHGAAQCGICTPGMMVAASALLAANPAPNRHDVEDALGGVLCRCTGYIKIIDAVLAVGGDAKISPRPQAGQNVGSPIRHLDGQPKVDGSLIYGDDAVPQDALLVRVIRSAHHHSSFKIADKAGFLASHPGILAVLDASDIPGRNCFGVIPPFADQPVFAETTALYRGDAVAAIVGDADVITHFDEANFPITWIPHETMLTPALAMADGARRMHANRDDNILVRGYVETGDADQALAAAAHKVEIHTTTPFIEHAYIEPEAGYATREGNRIVIHGCTQAAQMDRESLAEILGMELDDIRVVP
;
A
#
# COMPACT_ATOMS: atom_id res chain seq x y z
N ILE A 1 3.35 16.35 20.11
CA ILE A 1 1.91 16.58 19.89
C ILE A 1 1.50 16.01 18.53
N CYS A 2 0.25 15.58 18.39
CA CYS A 2 -0.32 15.18 17.11
C CYS A 2 -0.68 16.43 16.31
N SER A 3 0.17 16.85 15.39
CA SER A 3 0.00 18.11 14.63
C SER A 3 -1.31 18.19 13.85
N CYS A 4 -1.80 17.06 13.33
CA CYS A 4 -3.08 16.99 12.60
C CYS A 4 -4.33 17.19 13.52
N LEU A 5 -4.19 17.08 14.83
CA LEU A 5 -5.26 17.24 15.82
C LEU A 5 -5.09 18.50 16.70
N THR A 6 -4.00 19.26 16.51
CA THR A 6 -3.72 20.45 17.32
C THR A 6 -4.28 21.68 16.66
N ALA A 7 -5.20 22.36 17.35
CA ALA A 7 -5.75 23.61 16.86
C ALA A 7 -4.66 24.69 16.78
N ILE A 8 -4.62 25.47 15.70
CA ILE A 8 -3.59 26.50 15.49
C ILE A 8 -3.51 27.52 16.63
N ALA A 9 -4.64 27.84 17.26
CA ALA A 9 -4.67 28.73 18.42
C ALA A 9 -3.94 28.19 19.66
N GLN A 10 -3.69 26.90 19.73
CA GLN A 10 -2.94 26.28 20.85
C GLN A 10 -1.43 26.43 20.70
N VAL A 11 -0.96 26.77 19.52
CA VAL A 11 0.48 26.96 19.23
C VAL A 11 0.87 28.41 19.10
N ASP A 12 -0.07 29.32 19.31
CA ASP A 12 0.22 30.75 19.32
C ASP A 12 1.22 31.09 20.44
N GLY A 13 2.34 31.70 20.07
CA GLY A 13 3.46 31.98 20.97
C GLY A 13 4.29 30.77 21.40
N ALA A 14 4.02 29.56 20.91
CA ALA A 14 4.78 28.36 21.21
C ALA A 14 6.01 28.19 20.28
N ALA A 15 7.06 27.55 20.80
CA ALA A 15 8.19 27.10 19.98
C ALA A 15 7.88 25.70 19.40
N VAL A 16 7.78 25.59 18.08
CA VAL A 16 7.54 24.34 17.38
C VAL A 16 8.86 23.79 16.84
N THR A 17 9.15 22.52 17.13
CA THR A 17 10.32 21.81 16.60
C THR A 17 9.83 20.62 15.77
N SER A 18 10.14 20.63 14.48
CA SER A 18 9.93 19.51 13.55
C SER A 18 11.15 18.58 13.53
N ILE A 19 11.07 17.48 12.76
CA ILE A 19 12.19 16.54 12.62
C ILE A 19 13.45 17.23 12.05
N GLU A 20 13.28 18.14 11.14
CA GLU A 20 14.37 18.92 10.51
C GLU A 20 15.04 19.86 11.53
N GLY A 21 14.29 20.29 12.53
CA GLY A 21 14.81 21.12 13.65
C GLY A 21 15.54 20.32 14.74
N LEU A 22 15.42 19.00 14.73
CA LEU A 22 16.18 18.10 15.61
C LEU A 22 17.58 17.89 15.00
N HIS A 23 18.49 18.85 15.22
CA HIS A 23 19.82 18.83 14.62
C HIS A 23 20.62 17.58 14.95
N ALA A 24 21.44 17.14 13.98
CA ALA A 24 22.41 16.06 14.12
C ALA A 24 23.33 16.33 15.32
N GLY A 25 23.22 15.51 16.33
CA GLY A 25 24.01 15.59 17.56
C GLY A 25 23.21 15.20 18.81
N GLY A 26 23.88 14.73 19.83
CA GLY A 26 23.24 14.35 21.10
C GLY A 26 22.25 13.18 20.97
N THR A 27 21.04 13.37 21.48
CA THR A 27 20.03 12.31 21.61
C THR A 27 19.52 11.80 20.28
N ILE A 28 19.32 12.68 19.28
CA ILE A 28 18.76 12.28 18.00
C ILE A 28 19.69 11.32 17.22
N ALA A 29 20.98 11.59 17.21
CA ALA A 29 21.96 10.71 16.56
C ALA A 29 21.97 9.32 17.21
N LYS A 30 21.87 9.24 18.54
CA LYS A 30 21.78 7.97 19.26
C LYS A 30 20.48 7.22 18.94
N LEU A 31 19.36 7.93 18.80
CA LEU A 31 18.09 7.35 18.38
C LEU A 31 18.18 6.79 16.94
N GLN A 32 18.73 7.54 16.00
CA GLN A 32 18.92 7.10 14.63
C GLN A 32 19.76 5.82 14.56
N ASP A 33 20.89 5.79 15.25
CA ASP A 33 21.74 4.60 15.35
C ASP A 33 21.02 3.41 15.98
N SER A 34 20.26 3.66 17.07
CA SER A 34 19.49 2.62 17.75
C SER A 34 18.37 2.07 16.86
N PHE A 35 17.65 2.92 16.16
CA PHE A 35 16.61 2.50 15.20
C PHE A 35 17.19 1.62 14.10
N LEU A 36 18.34 1.99 13.54
CA LEU A 36 19.03 1.18 12.53
C LEU A 36 19.48 -0.16 13.10
N ALA A 37 20.03 -0.17 14.33
CA ALA A 37 20.52 -1.40 14.95
C ALA A 37 19.40 -2.39 15.25
N HIS A 38 18.22 -1.90 15.64
CA HIS A 38 17.05 -2.73 15.95
C HIS A 38 16.18 -3.03 14.74
N GLY A 39 16.43 -2.44 13.55
CA GLY A 39 15.54 -2.53 12.40
C GLY A 39 14.16 -1.94 12.72
N ALA A 40 14.14 -0.81 13.41
CA ALA A 40 12.93 -0.14 13.89
C ALA A 40 12.24 0.73 12.82
N ALA A 41 12.84 0.93 11.66
CA ALA A 41 12.24 1.58 10.51
C ALA A 41 12.05 0.55 9.39
N GLN A 42 10.82 0.39 8.88
CA GLN A 42 10.53 -0.43 7.70
C GLN A 42 10.21 0.45 6.49
N CYS A 43 8.97 0.88 6.24
CA CYS A 43 8.71 1.86 5.19
C CYS A 43 9.29 3.25 5.51
N GLY A 44 9.38 3.65 6.77
CA GLY A 44 10.00 4.90 7.20
C GLY A 44 9.01 6.06 7.42
N ILE A 45 7.78 5.99 6.94
CA ILE A 45 6.79 7.08 7.02
C ILE A 45 6.52 7.53 8.47
N CYS A 46 6.38 6.60 9.42
CA CYS A 46 6.17 6.95 10.83
C CYS A 46 7.44 7.41 11.54
N THR A 47 8.61 7.17 10.96
CA THR A 47 9.89 7.34 11.66
C THR A 47 10.16 8.78 12.12
N PRO A 48 9.90 9.84 11.32
CA PRO A 48 10.03 11.22 11.80
C PRO A 48 9.19 11.51 13.05
N GLY A 49 7.93 11.09 13.05
CA GLY A 49 7.05 11.25 14.21
C GLY A 49 7.55 10.48 15.44
N MET A 50 8.02 9.24 15.26
CA MET A 50 8.60 8.43 16.32
C MET A 50 9.86 9.07 16.90
N MET A 51 10.73 9.62 16.05
CA MET A 51 11.96 10.32 16.47
C MET A 51 11.65 11.56 17.28
N VAL A 52 10.69 12.38 16.86
CA VAL A 52 10.26 13.59 17.59
C VAL A 52 9.69 13.22 18.96
N ALA A 53 8.77 12.23 19.00
CA ALA A 53 8.13 11.78 20.24
C ALA A 53 9.16 11.17 21.22
N ALA A 54 10.03 10.29 20.72
CA ALA A 54 11.07 9.68 21.53
C ALA A 54 12.12 10.71 22.03
N SER A 55 12.49 11.69 21.22
CA SER A 55 13.40 12.77 21.63
C SER A 55 12.81 13.61 22.74
N ALA A 56 11.52 13.96 22.67
CA ALA A 56 10.81 14.69 23.70
C ALA A 56 10.74 13.89 25.01
N LEU A 57 10.43 12.59 24.93
CA LEU A 57 10.44 11.70 26.10
C LEU A 57 11.81 11.67 26.77
N LEU A 58 12.88 11.39 25.99
CA LEU A 58 14.24 11.26 26.51
C LEU A 58 14.79 12.57 27.08
N ALA A 59 14.33 13.72 26.60
CA ALA A 59 14.65 15.02 27.19
C ALA A 59 14.00 15.22 28.57
N ALA A 60 12.77 14.72 28.73
CA ALA A 60 12.03 14.81 30.00
C ALA A 60 12.41 13.68 30.99
N ASN A 61 12.64 12.48 30.48
CA ASN A 61 13.01 11.30 31.25
C ASN A 61 14.14 10.55 30.51
N PRO A 62 15.41 10.75 30.90
CA PRO A 62 16.55 10.11 30.23
C PRO A 62 16.64 8.59 30.40
N ALA A 63 15.89 7.99 31.32
CA ALA A 63 15.88 6.56 31.61
C ALA A 63 14.42 6.05 31.69
N PRO A 64 13.66 6.11 30.59
CA PRO A 64 12.25 5.71 30.59
C PRO A 64 12.11 4.20 30.74
N ASN A 65 11.05 3.77 31.41
CA ASN A 65 10.63 2.38 31.38
C ASN A 65 9.77 2.10 30.11
N ARG A 66 9.41 0.84 29.87
CA ARG A 66 8.63 0.43 28.70
C ARG A 66 7.29 1.16 28.61
N HIS A 67 6.58 1.31 29.71
CA HIS A 67 5.28 1.98 29.75
C HIS A 67 5.40 3.47 29.38
N ASP A 68 6.45 4.16 29.87
CA ASP A 68 6.72 5.56 29.51
C ASP A 68 6.93 5.71 27.99
N VAL A 69 7.63 4.74 27.39
CA VAL A 69 7.86 4.74 25.92
C VAL A 69 6.57 4.46 25.16
N GLU A 70 5.79 3.48 25.58
CA GLU A 70 4.49 3.13 24.96
C GLU A 70 3.54 4.32 24.99
N ASP A 71 3.44 5.02 26.11
CA ASP A 71 2.63 6.22 26.27
C ASP A 71 3.11 7.36 25.35
N ALA A 72 4.40 7.63 25.33
CA ALA A 72 4.97 8.71 24.53
C ALA A 72 4.79 8.50 23.02
N LEU A 73 4.85 7.24 22.58
CA LEU A 73 4.69 6.86 21.16
C LEU A 73 3.23 6.64 20.76
N GLY A 74 2.29 6.59 21.70
CA GLY A 74 0.88 6.27 21.46
C GLY A 74 0.17 7.19 20.48
N GLY A 75 0.68 8.42 20.28
CA GLY A 75 0.17 9.37 19.28
C GLY A 75 0.73 9.20 17.87
N VAL A 76 1.66 8.26 17.64
CA VAL A 76 2.29 8.03 16.33
C VAL A 76 1.90 6.67 15.80
N LEU A 77 1.16 6.65 14.69
CA LEU A 77 0.71 5.41 14.06
C LEU A 77 1.83 4.76 13.24
N CYS A 78 2.06 3.45 13.46
CA CYS A 78 2.90 2.59 12.63
C CYS A 78 2.15 1.32 12.25
N ARG A 79 2.17 0.95 10.99
CA ARG A 79 1.49 -0.26 10.49
C ARG A 79 2.46 -1.41 10.18
N CYS A 80 3.75 -1.12 10.03
CA CYS A 80 4.75 -2.07 9.54
C CYS A 80 5.44 -2.86 10.65
N THR A 81 5.81 -2.19 11.78
CA THR A 81 6.79 -2.73 12.75
C THR A 81 6.17 -3.52 13.90
N GLY A 82 4.87 -3.32 14.18
CA GLY A 82 4.25 -3.83 15.41
C GLY A 82 4.78 -3.16 16.70
N TYR A 83 5.46 -2.01 16.59
CA TYR A 83 6.00 -1.16 17.65
C TYR A 83 7.14 -1.75 18.48
N ILE A 84 7.24 -3.07 18.68
CA ILE A 84 8.20 -3.71 19.62
C ILE A 84 9.63 -3.24 19.34
N LYS A 85 10.09 -3.30 18.09
CA LYS A 85 11.45 -2.87 17.71
C LYS A 85 11.69 -1.37 17.93
N ILE A 86 10.65 -0.55 17.77
CA ILE A 86 10.72 0.89 18.03
C ILE A 86 10.88 1.14 19.53
N ILE A 87 10.06 0.50 20.34
CA ILE A 87 10.12 0.60 21.81
C ILE A 87 11.50 0.15 22.31
N ASP A 88 11.98 -0.99 21.85
CA ASP A 88 13.29 -1.52 22.22
C ASP A 88 14.43 -0.59 21.79
N ALA A 89 14.32 0.03 20.61
CA ALA A 89 15.28 1.02 20.13
C ALA A 89 15.33 2.27 21.01
N VAL A 90 14.19 2.77 21.48
CA VAL A 90 14.14 3.93 22.40
C VAL A 90 14.72 3.59 23.76
N LEU A 91 14.38 2.41 24.32
CA LEU A 91 14.92 1.92 25.59
C LEU A 91 16.44 1.72 25.55
N ALA A 92 17.00 1.36 24.41
CA ALA A 92 18.43 1.15 24.24
C ALA A 92 19.25 2.45 24.11
N VAL A 93 18.61 3.60 23.96
CA VAL A 93 19.31 4.89 23.86
C VAL A 93 20.01 5.21 25.18
N GLY A 94 21.35 5.31 25.15
CA GLY A 94 22.16 5.54 26.35
C GLY A 94 22.70 4.26 26.98
N GLY A 95 22.26 3.07 26.51
CA GLY A 95 22.89 1.79 26.79
C GLY A 95 23.90 1.39 25.69
N ASP A 96 24.52 0.24 25.86
CA ASP A 96 25.39 -0.35 24.84
C ASP A 96 24.55 -0.99 23.71
N ALA A 97 23.78 -0.21 22.97
CA ALA A 97 23.11 -0.68 21.77
C ALA A 97 24.18 -1.12 20.77
N LYS A 98 24.50 -2.41 20.78
CA LYS A 98 25.51 -2.98 19.88
C LYS A 98 24.91 -3.06 18.48
N ILE A 99 25.42 -2.21 17.60
CA ILE A 99 25.23 -2.39 16.17
C ILE A 99 25.90 -3.71 15.80
N SER A 100 25.13 -4.67 15.35
CA SER A 100 25.67 -5.94 14.88
C SER A 100 26.70 -5.71 13.77
N PRO A 101 27.90 -6.24 13.91
CA PRO A 101 28.91 -6.11 12.85
C PRO A 101 28.42 -6.78 11.58
N ARG A 102 28.91 -6.31 10.45
CA ARG A 102 28.60 -6.95 9.16
C ARG A 102 29.06 -8.41 9.23
N PRO A 103 28.18 -9.38 8.92
CA PRO A 103 28.54 -10.79 8.99
C PRO A 103 29.67 -11.11 8.00
N GLN A 104 30.49 -12.09 8.33
CA GLN A 104 31.51 -12.59 7.43
C GLN A 104 30.88 -13.36 6.26
N ALA A 105 31.61 -13.56 5.19
CA ALA A 105 31.16 -14.36 4.05
C ALA A 105 30.73 -15.76 4.53
N GLY A 106 29.54 -16.20 4.13
CA GLY A 106 28.94 -17.48 4.55
C GLY A 106 28.17 -17.44 5.86
N GLN A 107 28.10 -16.29 6.56
CA GLN A 107 27.37 -16.12 7.83
C GLN A 107 26.18 -15.19 7.74
N ASN A 108 25.66 -14.93 6.53
CA ASN A 108 24.60 -13.94 6.32
C ASN A 108 23.21 -14.43 6.75
N VAL A 109 22.93 -15.73 6.59
CA VAL A 109 21.62 -16.30 6.94
C VAL A 109 21.42 -16.26 8.45
N GLY A 110 20.32 -15.64 8.88
CA GLY A 110 19.99 -15.45 10.31
C GLY A 110 20.76 -14.35 11.02
N SER A 111 21.63 -13.60 10.33
CA SER A 111 22.36 -12.48 10.93
C SER A 111 21.51 -11.22 10.97
N PRO A 112 21.51 -10.47 12.10
CA PRO A 112 20.86 -9.17 12.20
C PRO A 112 21.72 -8.12 11.48
N ILE A 113 21.45 -7.88 10.21
CA ILE A 113 22.11 -6.83 9.42
C ILE A 113 21.22 -5.59 9.33
N ARG A 114 21.83 -4.39 9.24
CA ARG A 114 21.11 -3.15 8.97
C ARG A 114 20.47 -3.21 7.58
N HIS A 115 19.29 -2.62 7.45
CA HIS A 115 18.71 -2.36 6.12
C HIS A 115 19.65 -1.49 5.30
N LEU A 116 19.83 -1.81 4.02
CA LEU A 116 20.70 -1.06 3.12
C LEU A 116 20.20 0.38 2.92
N ASP A 117 18.89 0.55 2.87
CA ASP A 117 18.15 1.80 2.71
C ASP A 117 17.68 2.39 4.05
N GLY A 118 18.23 1.94 5.17
CA GLY A 118 17.76 2.35 6.50
C GLY A 118 18.15 3.79 6.86
N GLN A 119 19.31 4.27 6.42
CA GLN A 119 19.81 5.59 6.78
C GLN A 119 18.85 6.72 6.35
N PRO A 120 18.41 6.79 5.08
CA PRO A 120 17.47 7.82 4.64
C PRO A 120 16.14 7.82 5.41
N LYS A 121 15.70 6.67 5.91
CA LYS A 121 14.46 6.53 6.68
C LYS A 121 14.56 7.15 8.07
N VAL A 122 15.73 7.11 8.69
CA VAL A 122 15.92 7.64 10.04
C VAL A 122 16.39 9.09 10.07
N ASP A 123 16.97 9.61 9.00
CA ASP A 123 17.38 11.02 8.89
C ASP A 123 16.38 11.88 8.10
N GLY A 124 15.33 11.26 7.54
CA GLY A 124 14.27 11.96 6.81
C GLY A 124 14.64 12.35 5.39
N SER A 125 15.74 11.84 4.84
CA SER A 125 16.15 12.11 3.46
C SER A 125 15.57 11.13 2.43
N LEU A 126 14.77 10.14 2.86
CA LEU A 126 14.09 9.22 1.95
C LEU A 126 13.08 9.98 1.11
N ILE A 127 13.12 9.76 -0.19
CA ILE A 127 12.18 10.30 -1.15
C ILE A 127 11.19 9.21 -1.50
N TYR A 128 9.90 9.47 -1.28
CA TYR A 128 8.81 8.56 -1.63
C TYR A 128 8.25 8.88 -3.03
N GLY A 129 7.47 7.96 -3.57
CA GLY A 129 6.92 8.09 -4.91
C GLY A 129 6.08 9.37 -5.14
N ASP A 130 5.51 9.93 -4.07
CA ASP A 130 4.73 11.17 -4.12
C ASP A 130 5.59 12.45 -4.01
N ASP A 131 6.83 12.34 -3.53
CA ASP A 131 7.70 13.50 -3.28
C ASP A 131 8.44 14.01 -4.52
N ALA A 132 8.69 13.12 -5.49
CA ALA A 132 9.59 13.39 -6.63
C ALA A 132 8.88 13.43 -7.99
N VAL A 133 7.56 13.70 -8.00
CA VAL A 133 6.80 13.81 -9.24
C VAL A 133 7.30 14.97 -10.08
N PRO A 134 7.62 14.79 -11.37
CA PRO A 134 8.00 15.88 -12.27
C PRO A 134 6.95 16.99 -12.31
N GLN A 135 7.39 18.25 -12.33
CA GLN A 135 6.47 19.40 -12.28
C GLN A 135 5.53 19.49 -13.49
N ASP A 136 5.91 18.92 -14.61
CA ASP A 136 5.16 18.86 -15.86
C ASP A 136 4.45 17.53 -16.07
N ALA A 137 4.38 16.68 -15.04
CA ALA A 137 3.68 15.40 -15.12
C ALA A 137 2.19 15.61 -15.33
N LEU A 138 1.61 14.83 -16.22
CA LEU A 138 0.16 14.72 -16.36
C LEU A 138 -0.38 13.87 -15.20
N LEU A 139 -1.55 14.25 -14.69
CA LEU A 139 -2.23 13.45 -13.68
C LEU A 139 -3.12 12.39 -14.35
N VAL A 140 -3.09 11.17 -13.79
CA VAL A 140 -3.97 10.07 -14.16
C VAL A 140 -5.00 9.87 -13.06
N ARG A 141 -6.27 9.86 -13.40
CA ARG A 141 -7.36 9.53 -12.49
C ARG A 141 -8.15 8.35 -13.01
N VAL A 142 -8.22 7.29 -12.22
CA VAL A 142 -8.97 6.09 -12.56
C VAL A 142 -10.45 6.31 -12.28
N ILE A 143 -11.29 6.05 -13.28
CA ILE A 143 -12.75 6.04 -13.15
C ILE A 143 -13.17 4.64 -12.69
N ARG A 144 -13.87 4.62 -11.56
CA ARG A 144 -14.23 3.38 -10.87
C ARG A 144 -15.73 3.15 -10.81
N SER A 145 -16.13 1.89 -10.78
CA SER A 145 -17.54 1.53 -10.59
C SER A 145 -18.07 1.97 -9.22
N ALA A 146 -19.16 2.72 -9.21
CA ALA A 146 -19.94 3.00 -8.01
C ALA A 146 -20.86 1.83 -7.58
N HIS A 147 -21.02 0.82 -8.47
CA HIS A 147 -21.91 -0.32 -8.31
C HIS A 147 -21.14 -1.60 -7.95
N HIS A 148 -21.74 -2.46 -7.13
CA HIS A 148 -21.15 -3.76 -6.80
C HIS A 148 -21.18 -4.76 -7.96
N HIS A 149 -22.13 -4.62 -8.86
CA HIS A 149 -22.23 -5.38 -10.10
C HIS A 149 -23.04 -4.57 -11.11
N SER A 150 -22.44 -4.24 -12.23
CA SER A 150 -23.11 -3.44 -13.26
C SER A 150 -22.47 -3.67 -14.63
N SER A 151 -23.27 -3.83 -15.66
CA SER A 151 -22.79 -3.56 -17.00
C SER A 151 -22.67 -2.06 -17.20
N PHE A 152 -21.80 -1.66 -18.13
CA PHE A 152 -21.62 -0.25 -18.45
C PHE A 152 -21.32 -0.03 -19.93
N LYS A 153 -21.51 1.21 -20.37
CA LYS A 153 -21.12 1.67 -21.68
C LYS A 153 -20.53 3.07 -21.57
N ILE A 154 -19.29 3.23 -22.04
CA ILE A 154 -18.66 4.54 -22.21
C ILE A 154 -19.13 5.09 -23.54
N ALA A 155 -19.65 6.31 -23.52
CA ALA A 155 -20.11 6.99 -24.71
C ALA A 155 -18.97 7.73 -25.43
N ASP A 156 -19.30 8.58 -26.37
CA ASP A 156 -18.39 9.37 -27.20
C ASP A 156 -17.21 10.03 -26.44
N LYS A 157 -16.05 9.32 -26.43
CA LYS A 157 -14.80 9.83 -25.87
C LYS A 157 -14.35 11.14 -26.55
N ALA A 158 -14.54 11.24 -27.87
CA ALA A 158 -14.07 12.39 -28.64
C ALA A 158 -14.88 13.66 -28.30
N GLY A 159 -16.19 13.54 -28.23
CA GLY A 159 -17.06 14.64 -27.77
C GLY A 159 -16.80 15.05 -26.34
N PHE A 160 -16.51 14.09 -25.45
CA PHE A 160 -16.13 14.35 -24.08
C PHE A 160 -14.83 15.16 -24.00
N LEU A 161 -13.76 14.74 -24.70
CA LEU A 161 -12.50 15.46 -24.73
C LEU A 161 -12.64 16.87 -25.30
N ALA A 162 -13.43 17.03 -26.36
CA ALA A 162 -13.68 18.36 -26.97
C ALA A 162 -14.39 19.32 -26.00
N SER A 163 -15.21 18.82 -25.07
CA SER A 163 -15.96 19.61 -24.09
C SER A 163 -15.22 19.85 -22.77
N HIS A 164 -14.08 19.19 -22.54
CA HIS A 164 -13.30 19.28 -21.31
C HIS A 164 -11.83 19.64 -21.60
N PRO A 165 -11.54 20.92 -21.93
CA PRO A 165 -10.16 21.37 -22.13
C PRO A 165 -9.29 21.07 -20.90
N GLY A 166 -8.09 20.52 -21.15
CA GLY A 166 -7.18 20.07 -20.09
C GLY A 166 -7.26 18.57 -19.78
N ILE A 167 -8.32 17.86 -20.21
CA ILE A 167 -8.32 16.39 -20.29
C ILE A 167 -7.78 16.01 -21.66
N LEU A 168 -6.63 15.30 -21.69
CA LEU A 168 -5.90 14.99 -22.91
C LEU A 168 -6.21 13.63 -23.45
N ALA A 169 -6.56 12.66 -22.59
CA ALA A 169 -6.91 11.31 -23.01
C ALA A 169 -7.96 10.67 -22.09
N VAL A 170 -8.73 9.76 -22.67
CA VAL A 170 -9.59 8.79 -21.97
C VAL A 170 -9.12 7.40 -22.40
N LEU A 171 -8.65 6.62 -21.45
CA LEU A 171 -8.18 5.26 -21.65
C LEU A 171 -9.21 4.27 -21.11
N ASP A 172 -9.44 3.18 -21.81
CA ASP A 172 -10.25 2.05 -21.36
C ASP A 172 -9.63 0.70 -21.78
N ALA A 173 -10.33 -0.39 -21.60
CA ALA A 173 -9.83 -1.73 -21.94
C ALA A 173 -9.36 -1.87 -23.42
N SER A 174 -9.95 -1.10 -24.35
CA SER A 174 -9.56 -1.13 -25.76
C SER A 174 -8.22 -0.46 -26.06
N ASP A 175 -7.72 0.35 -25.13
CA ASP A 175 -6.45 1.08 -25.25
C ASP A 175 -5.27 0.29 -24.67
N ILE A 176 -5.50 -0.88 -24.05
CA ILE A 176 -4.44 -1.75 -23.52
C ILE A 176 -3.77 -2.49 -24.69
N PRO A 177 -2.47 -2.25 -24.95
CA PRO A 177 -1.82 -2.78 -26.14
C PRO A 177 -1.46 -4.27 -26.04
N GLY A 178 -1.29 -4.78 -24.83
CA GLY A 178 -0.98 -6.18 -24.57
C GLY A 178 -2.14 -6.91 -23.90
N ARG A 179 -1.85 -7.56 -22.76
CA ARG A 179 -2.84 -8.33 -22.02
C ARG A 179 -3.58 -7.44 -21.00
N ASN A 180 -4.88 -7.27 -21.17
CA ASN A 180 -5.71 -6.53 -20.19
C ASN A 180 -5.97 -7.38 -18.94
N CYS A 181 -4.91 -7.74 -18.24
CA CYS A 181 -5.01 -8.59 -17.05
C CYS A 181 -3.73 -8.54 -16.21
N PHE A 182 -3.89 -8.58 -14.90
CA PHE A 182 -2.80 -8.76 -13.93
C PHE A 182 -3.23 -9.67 -12.76
N GLY A 183 -2.27 -10.08 -11.94
CA GLY A 183 -2.52 -10.85 -10.73
C GLY A 183 -1.25 -11.46 -10.15
N VAL A 184 -1.25 -11.68 -8.85
CA VAL A 184 -0.08 -12.12 -8.07
C VAL A 184 0.29 -13.58 -8.33
N ILE A 185 -0.71 -14.44 -8.57
CA ILE A 185 -0.51 -15.88 -8.77
C ILE A 185 -0.91 -16.23 -10.21
N PRO A 186 0.05 -16.57 -11.09
CA PRO A 186 -0.23 -16.72 -12.52
C PRO A 186 -1.44 -17.57 -12.90
N PRO A 187 -1.72 -18.75 -12.28
CA PRO A 187 -2.91 -19.53 -12.61
C PRO A 187 -4.24 -18.84 -12.26
N PHE A 188 -4.20 -17.83 -11.40
CA PHE A 188 -5.36 -17.07 -10.91
C PHE A 188 -5.33 -15.59 -11.32
N ALA A 189 -4.38 -15.22 -12.18
CA ALA A 189 -4.29 -13.86 -12.71
C ALA A 189 -5.43 -13.63 -13.71
N ASP A 190 -6.49 -12.97 -13.25
CA ASP A 190 -7.71 -12.72 -14.01
C ASP A 190 -8.35 -11.36 -13.72
N GLN A 191 -7.66 -10.49 -12.97
CA GLN A 191 -8.14 -9.13 -12.77
C GLN A 191 -7.81 -8.26 -13.98
N PRO A 192 -8.81 -7.67 -14.66
CA PRO A 192 -8.54 -6.76 -15.75
C PRO A 192 -7.94 -5.45 -15.25
N VAL A 193 -7.08 -4.82 -16.06
CA VAL A 193 -6.61 -3.44 -15.84
C VAL A 193 -7.79 -2.48 -15.89
N PHE A 194 -8.62 -2.63 -16.93
CA PHE A 194 -9.92 -2.01 -17.04
C PHE A 194 -10.96 -3.08 -17.39
N ALA A 195 -12.08 -3.09 -16.66
CA ALA A 195 -13.22 -3.93 -17.01
C ALA A 195 -13.70 -3.57 -18.43
N GLU A 196 -14.05 -4.59 -19.24
CA GLU A 196 -14.43 -4.38 -20.65
C GLU A 196 -15.87 -3.88 -20.80
N THR A 197 -16.83 -4.54 -20.16
CA THR A 197 -18.26 -4.26 -20.31
C THR A 197 -19.03 -4.38 -19.00
N THR A 198 -18.47 -5.03 -17.99
CA THR A 198 -19.14 -5.33 -16.74
C THR A 198 -18.16 -5.17 -15.57
N ALA A 199 -18.50 -4.30 -14.64
CA ALA A 199 -17.81 -4.18 -13.36
C ALA A 199 -18.35 -5.24 -12.40
N LEU A 200 -17.46 -5.98 -11.76
CA LEU A 200 -17.78 -7.11 -10.90
C LEU A 200 -17.82 -6.75 -9.42
N TYR A 201 -17.26 -5.62 -9.04
CA TYR A 201 -17.28 -5.11 -7.67
C TYR A 201 -17.26 -3.57 -7.64
N ARG A 202 -17.66 -3.02 -6.51
CA ARG A 202 -17.57 -1.56 -6.30
C ARG A 202 -16.11 -1.14 -6.18
N GLY A 203 -15.69 -0.21 -7.02
CA GLY A 203 -14.29 0.21 -7.13
C GLY A 203 -13.53 -0.41 -8.30
N ASP A 204 -14.18 -1.31 -9.07
CA ASP A 204 -13.60 -1.89 -10.28
C ASP A 204 -13.25 -0.79 -11.30
N ALA A 205 -12.04 -0.81 -11.83
CA ALA A 205 -11.57 0.19 -12.77
C ALA A 205 -12.21 -0.03 -14.14
N VAL A 206 -12.81 1.01 -14.71
CA VAL A 206 -13.49 0.93 -16.02
C VAL A 206 -12.85 1.82 -17.08
N ALA A 207 -12.17 2.87 -16.66
CA ALA A 207 -11.44 3.81 -17.50
C ALA A 207 -10.42 4.61 -16.69
N ALA A 208 -9.61 5.40 -17.37
CA ALA A 208 -8.84 6.47 -16.76
C ALA A 208 -8.91 7.74 -17.62
N ILE A 209 -8.89 8.90 -16.96
CA ILE A 209 -8.67 10.18 -17.61
C ILE A 209 -7.26 10.67 -17.30
N VAL A 210 -6.63 11.30 -18.29
CA VAL A 210 -5.26 11.80 -18.20
C VAL A 210 -5.28 13.26 -18.66
N GLY A 211 -4.64 14.15 -17.90
CA GLY A 211 -4.59 15.55 -18.27
C GLY A 211 -3.88 16.44 -17.25
N ASP A 212 -4.12 17.72 -17.35
CA ASP A 212 -3.56 18.73 -16.47
C ASP A 212 -3.97 18.48 -15.02
N ALA A 213 -3.01 18.55 -14.09
CA ALA A 213 -3.20 18.17 -12.69
C ALA A 213 -4.39 18.92 -12.04
N ASP A 214 -4.50 20.25 -12.26
CA ASP A 214 -5.59 21.05 -11.70
C ASP A 214 -6.96 20.61 -12.24
N VAL A 215 -7.06 20.31 -13.54
CA VAL A 215 -8.30 19.89 -14.18
C VAL A 215 -8.71 18.50 -13.67
N ILE A 216 -7.77 17.56 -13.65
CA ILE A 216 -8.03 16.18 -13.21
C ILE A 216 -8.38 16.12 -11.72
N THR A 217 -7.68 16.89 -10.87
CA THR A 217 -7.95 16.92 -9.43
C THR A 217 -9.37 17.37 -9.10
N HIS A 218 -9.87 18.38 -9.82
CA HIS A 218 -11.18 18.95 -9.58
C HIS A 218 -12.29 18.34 -10.45
N PHE A 219 -11.98 17.34 -11.27
CA PHE A 219 -12.96 16.71 -12.14
C PHE A 219 -14.05 15.99 -11.32
N ASP A 220 -15.30 16.32 -11.61
CA ASP A 220 -16.45 15.60 -11.05
C ASP A 220 -16.76 14.35 -11.91
N GLU A 221 -16.59 13.17 -11.34
CA GLU A 221 -16.83 11.87 -12.02
C GLU A 221 -18.27 11.69 -12.50
N ALA A 222 -19.24 12.42 -11.95
CA ALA A 222 -20.61 12.42 -12.44
C ALA A 222 -20.73 12.93 -13.89
N ASN A 223 -19.75 13.70 -14.35
CA ASN A 223 -19.69 14.21 -15.71
C ASN A 223 -19.00 13.25 -16.70
N PHE A 224 -18.44 12.12 -16.19
CA PHE A 224 -17.83 11.13 -17.08
C PHE A 224 -18.89 10.45 -17.95
N PRO A 225 -18.68 10.29 -19.29
CA PRO A 225 -19.71 9.85 -20.23
C PRO A 225 -19.93 8.33 -20.17
N ILE A 226 -20.36 7.83 -19.02
CA ILE A 226 -20.63 6.41 -18.75
C ILE A 226 -22.10 6.19 -18.38
N THR A 227 -22.70 5.14 -18.93
CA THR A 227 -24.04 4.69 -18.56
C THR A 227 -23.93 3.36 -17.85
N TRP A 228 -24.52 3.25 -16.66
CA TRP A 228 -24.53 2.06 -15.85
C TRP A 228 -25.86 1.31 -15.95
N ILE A 229 -25.79 -0.01 -15.96
CA ILE A 229 -26.92 -0.93 -15.92
C ILE A 229 -26.68 -1.88 -14.74
N PRO A 230 -27.16 -1.51 -13.51
CA PRO A 230 -26.96 -2.30 -12.31
C PRO A 230 -27.62 -3.69 -12.41
N HIS A 231 -26.95 -4.68 -11.83
CA HIS A 231 -27.41 -6.07 -11.76
C HIS A 231 -27.56 -6.52 -10.29
N GLU A 232 -28.19 -7.66 -10.09
CA GLU A 232 -28.26 -8.32 -8.78
C GLU A 232 -26.86 -8.58 -8.23
N THR A 233 -26.67 -8.32 -6.94
CA THR A 233 -25.38 -8.36 -6.25
C THR A 233 -25.25 -9.63 -5.40
N MET A 234 -24.03 -10.17 -5.32
CA MET A 234 -23.65 -11.25 -4.40
C MET A 234 -22.65 -10.68 -3.38
N LEU A 235 -23.14 -10.29 -2.21
CA LEU A 235 -22.33 -9.57 -1.23
C LEU A 235 -21.75 -10.47 -0.12
N THR A 236 -22.05 -11.76 -0.15
CA THR A 236 -21.54 -12.70 0.84
C THR A 236 -21.05 -14.00 0.19
N PRO A 237 -20.07 -14.69 0.81
CA PRO A 237 -19.62 -16.00 0.32
C PRO A 237 -20.78 -17.01 0.23
N ALA A 238 -21.73 -16.99 1.16
CA ALA A 238 -22.88 -17.89 1.14
C ALA A 238 -23.75 -17.69 -0.10
N LEU A 239 -24.01 -16.44 -0.50
CA LEU A 239 -24.73 -16.14 -1.75
C LEU A 239 -23.97 -16.58 -2.98
N ALA A 240 -22.65 -16.37 -2.97
CA ALA A 240 -21.79 -16.74 -4.10
C ALA A 240 -21.66 -18.27 -4.29
N MET A 241 -21.80 -19.03 -3.21
CA MET A 241 -21.71 -20.50 -3.17
C MET A 241 -23.06 -21.22 -3.24
N ALA A 242 -24.17 -20.48 -3.28
CA ALA A 242 -25.49 -21.08 -3.37
C ALA A 242 -25.70 -21.82 -4.69
N ASP A 243 -26.54 -22.85 -4.66
CA ASP A 243 -26.91 -23.60 -5.88
C ASP A 243 -27.53 -22.66 -6.91
N GLY A 244 -26.99 -22.68 -8.12
CA GLY A 244 -27.45 -21.83 -9.21
C GLY A 244 -26.94 -20.37 -9.13
N ALA A 245 -26.05 -20.04 -8.21
CA ALA A 245 -25.43 -18.73 -8.14
C ALA A 245 -24.75 -18.37 -9.48
N ARG A 246 -24.88 -17.11 -9.87
CA ARG A 246 -24.21 -16.61 -11.08
C ARG A 246 -22.67 -16.71 -10.92
N ARG A 247 -22.01 -17.25 -11.93
CA ARG A 247 -20.54 -17.26 -11.94
C ARG A 247 -19.97 -15.84 -12.13
N MET A 248 -19.02 -15.45 -11.28
CA MET A 248 -18.33 -14.17 -11.39
C MET A 248 -17.35 -14.17 -12.56
N HIS A 249 -16.66 -15.29 -12.79
CA HIS A 249 -15.69 -15.47 -13.87
C HIS A 249 -16.17 -16.57 -14.80
N ALA A 250 -16.29 -16.27 -16.10
CA ALA A 250 -16.81 -17.21 -17.09
C ALA A 250 -15.92 -18.45 -17.30
N ASN A 251 -14.63 -18.32 -17.00
CA ASN A 251 -13.62 -19.38 -17.13
C ASN A 251 -13.52 -20.30 -15.92
N ARG A 252 -14.41 -20.15 -14.92
CA ARG A 252 -14.44 -20.99 -13.71
C ARG A 252 -15.76 -21.75 -13.61
N ASP A 253 -15.72 -22.93 -13.01
CA ASP A 253 -16.91 -23.77 -12.85
C ASP A 253 -17.85 -23.26 -11.75
N ASP A 254 -17.29 -22.65 -10.72
CA ASP A 254 -18.02 -22.04 -9.59
C ASP A 254 -17.33 -20.74 -9.12
N ASN A 255 -17.80 -20.15 -8.04
CA ASN A 255 -17.23 -18.93 -7.45
C ASN A 255 -16.17 -19.22 -6.36
N ILE A 256 -15.60 -20.42 -6.36
CA ILE A 256 -14.52 -20.80 -5.45
C ILE A 256 -13.18 -20.65 -6.19
N LEU A 257 -12.35 -19.74 -5.72
CA LEU A 257 -11.05 -19.47 -6.32
C LEU A 257 -10.12 -20.68 -6.21
N VAL A 258 -10.02 -21.27 -5.02
CA VAL A 258 -9.11 -22.39 -4.71
C VAL A 258 -9.65 -23.20 -3.55
N ARG A 259 -9.41 -24.50 -3.58
CA ARG A 259 -9.68 -25.41 -2.46
C ARG A 259 -8.33 -25.94 -1.96
N GLY A 260 -8.05 -25.71 -0.67
CA GLY A 260 -6.91 -26.29 0.03
C GLY A 260 -7.40 -27.35 1.02
N TYR A 261 -6.69 -28.45 1.13
CA TYR A 261 -6.97 -29.50 2.09
C TYR A 261 -5.67 -29.96 2.75
N VAL A 262 -5.67 -29.98 4.08
CA VAL A 262 -4.55 -30.50 4.87
C VAL A 262 -5.15 -31.43 5.94
N GLU A 263 -4.72 -32.67 5.95
CA GLU A 263 -5.14 -33.68 6.91
C GLU A 263 -3.95 -34.35 7.56
N THR A 264 -4.04 -34.59 8.87
CA THR A 264 -3.06 -35.39 9.62
C THR A 264 -3.83 -36.36 10.52
N GLY A 265 -3.67 -37.64 10.27
CA GLY A 265 -4.44 -38.71 10.93
C GLY A 265 -5.87 -38.77 10.43
N ASP A 266 -6.77 -39.28 11.27
CA ASP A 266 -8.23 -39.35 11.01
C ASP A 266 -8.94 -38.39 11.97
N ALA A 267 -9.20 -37.17 11.48
CA ALA A 267 -9.81 -36.11 12.27
C ALA A 267 -11.27 -36.45 12.64
N ASP A 268 -12.02 -37.08 11.74
CA ASP A 268 -13.43 -37.42 11.96
C ASP A 268 -13.55 -38.50 13.02
N GLN A 269 -12.71 -39.53 12.98
CA GLN A 269 -12.67 -40.58 14.00
C GLN A 269 -12.24 -40.01 15.36
N ALA A 270 -11.24 -39.14 15.40
CA ALA A 270 -10.76 -38.49 16.62
C ALA A 270 -11.86 -37.61 17.25
N LEU A 271 -12.56 -36.82 16.44
CA LEU A 271 -13.71 -36.04 16.89
C LEU A 271 -14.85 -36.92 17.37
N ALA A 272 -15.17 -38.02 16.66
CA ALA A 272 -16.19 -38.93 17.07
C ALA A 272 -15.91 -39.58 18.45
N ALA A 273 -14.66 -39.90 18.70
CA ALA A 273 -14.20 -40.54 19.94
C ALA A 273 -13.94 -39.56 21.10
N ALA A 274 -13.92 -38.25 20.85
CA ALA A 274 -13.62 -37.24 21.87
C ALA A 274 -14.69 -37.23 22.99
N ALA A 275 -14.23 -37.25 24.23
CA ALA A 275 -15.11 -37.20 25.41
C ALA A 275 -15.83 -35.86 25.56
N HIS A 276 -15.19 -34.79 25.11
CA HIS A 276 -15.77 -33.44 25.13
C HIS A 276 -15.59 -32.82 23.74
N LYS A 277 -16.66 -32.17 23.25
CA LYS A 277 -16.69 -31.46 21.96
C LYS A 277 -17.17 -30.05 22.20
N VAL A 278 -16.50 -29.09 21.55
CA VAL A 278 -16.88 -27.70 21.55
C VAL A 278 -16.98 -27.24 20.10
N GLU A 279 -18.12 -26.64 19.77
CA GLU A 279 -18.33 -25.99 18.47
C GLU A 279 -18.39 -24.48 18.69
N ILE A 280 -17.62 -23.74 17.90
CA ILE A 280 -17.55 -22.28 17.99
C ILE A 280 -17.80 -21.72 16.59
N HIS A 281 -18.74 -20.79 16.49
CA HIS A 281 -18.97 -20.00 15.30
C HIS A 281 -18.37 -18.59 15.49
N THR A 282 -17.45 -18.19 14.61
CA THR A 282 -16.81 -16.87 14.65
C THR A 282 -16.92 -16.19 13.30
N THR A 283 -17.06 -14.86 13.32
CA THR A 283 -17.11 -14.03 12.12
C THR A 283 -16.09 -12.92 12.26
N THR A 284 -15.27 -12.70 11.24
CA THR A 284 -14.37 -11.56 11.17
C THR A 284 -14.90 -10.54 10.15
N PRO A 285 -14.73 -9.24 10.39
CA PRO A 285 -15.03 -8.24 9.38
C PRO A 285 -14.02 -8.30 8.23
N PHE A 286 -14.39 -7.72 7.10
CA PHE A 286 -13.44 -7.38 6.05
C PHE A 286 -12.52 -6.27 6.58
N ILE A 287 -11.20 -6.47 6.46
CA ILE A 287 -10.18 -5.53 6.96
C ILE A 287 -9.21 -5.24 5.84
N GLU A 288 -9.00 -3.94 5.59
CA GLU A 288 -7.95 -3.44 4.73
C GLU A 288 -6.63 -3.35 5.53
N HIS A 289 -5.47 -3.51 4.89
CA HIS A 289 -4.16 -3.50 5.54
C HIS A 289 -3.81 -2.15 6.15
N ALA A 290 -4.30 -1.05 5.56
CA ALA A 290 -4.12 0.32 6.04
C ALA A 290 -2.64 0.67 6.28
N TYR A 291 -1.77 0.35 5.31
CA TYR A 291 -0.40 0.86 5.30
C TYR A 291 -0.41 2.40 5.17
N ILE A 292 0.64 3.05 5.63
CA ILE A 292 0.68 4.51 5.78
C ILE A 292 1.35 5.18 4.58
N GLU A 293 2.27 4.47 3.92
CA GLU A 293 2.89 4.96 2.68
C GLU A 293 1.82 5.12 1.60
N PRO A 294 1.66 6.32 0.98
CA PRO A 294 0.69 6.53 -0.09
C PRO A 294 0.96 5.62 -1.29
N GLU A 295 -0.08 5.06 -1.88
CA GLU A 295 0.01 4.43 -3.21
C GLU A 295 0.11 5.50 -4.28
N ALA A 296 1.29 6.05 -4.44
CA ALA A 296 1.60 7.09 -5.38
C ALA A 296 2.81 6.73 -6.22
N GLY A 297 2.92 7.36 -7.37
CA GLY A 297 4.06 7.16 -8.26
C GLY A 297 3.87 7.88 -9.58
N TYR A 298 4.90 7.84 -10.39
CA TYR A 298 4.91 8.41 -11.72
C TYR A 298 5.70 7.53 -12.68
N ALA A 299 5.45 7.71 -13.96
CA ALA A 299 6.18 7.03 -15.03
C ALA A 299 6.88 8.05 -15.92
N THR A 300 8.09 7.75 -16.32
CA THR A 300 8.87 8.53 -17.28
C THR A 300 9.35 7.65 -18.42
N ARG A 301 9.78 8.27 -19.51
CA ARG A 301 10.36 7.56 -20.64
C ARG A 301 11.84 7.92 -20.81
N GLU A 302 12.70 6.90 -20.79
CA GLU A 302 14.13 7.00 -21.02
C GLU A 302 14.49 6.27 -22.33
N GLY A 303 14.50 6.97 -23.45
CA GLY A 303 14.65 6.33 -24.77
C GLY A 303 13.49 5.41 -25.09
N ASN A 304 13.74 4.11 -25.24
CA ASN A 304 12.67 3.10 -25.43
C ASN A 304 12.16 2.53 -24.11
N ARG A 305 12.82 2.80 -23.00
CA ARG A 305 12.47 2.24 -21.69
C ARG A 305 11.41 3.10 -21.00
N ILE A 306 10.46 2.45 -20.37
CA ILE A 306 9.52 3.05 -19.42
C ILE A 306 10.08 2.81 -18.02
N VAL A 307 10.23 3.88 -17.26
CA VAL A 307 10.68 3.86 -15.86
C VAL A 307 9.51 4.27 -14.97
N ILE A 308 9.13 3.41 -14.06
CA ILE A 308 8.06 3.64 -13.10
C ILE A 308 8.68 3.82 -11.72
N HIS A 309 8.43 4.96 -11.09
CA HIS A 309 8.76 5.24 -9.70
C HIS A 309 7.47 5.15 -8.88
N GLY A 310 7.44 4.33 -7.84
CA GLY A 310 6.22 4.20 -7.04
C GLY A 310 6.34 3.15 -5.96
N CYS A 311 5.51 3.30 -4.93
CA CYS A 311 5.50 2.34 -3.84
C CYS A 311 5.10 0.95 -4.35
N THR A 312 5.86 -0.05 -3.99
CA THR A 312 5.60 -1.45 -4.31
C THR A 312 6.30 -2.37 -3.33
N GLN A 313 5.68 -3.51 -3.04
CA GLN A 313 6.31 -4.60 -2.30
C GLN A 313 6.86 -5.71 -3.22
N ALA A 314 6.64 -5.61 -4.53
CA ALA A 314 6.93 -6.68 -5.47
C ALA A 314 7.39 -6.16 -6.84
N ALA A 315 8.39 -5.28 -6.86
CA ALA A 315 8.87 -4.58 -8.06
C ALA A 315 9.13 -5.49 -9.28
N GLN A 316 9.60 -6.73 -9.05
CA GLN A 316 9.82 -7.69 -10.14
C GLN A 316 8.48 -8.20 -10.73
N MET A 317 7.49 -8.48 -9.88
CA MET A 317 6.17 -8.94 -10.34
C MET A 317 5.44 -7.81 -11.08
N ASP A 318 5.55 -6.58 -10.58
CA ASP A 318 4.98 -5.41 -11.25
C ASP A 318 5.62 -5.20 -12.61
N ARG A 319 6.95 -5.35 -12.70
CA ARG A 319 7.68 -5.26 -13.97
C ARG A 319 7.19 -6.30 -14.99
N GLU A 320 7.00 -7.55 -14.56
CA GLU A 320 6.50 -8.65 -15.41
C GLU A 320 5.07 -8.37 -15.87
N SER A 321 4.18 -7.97 -14.96
CA SER A 321 2.80 -7.61 -15.29
C SER A 321 2.72 -6.43 -16.25
N LEU A 322 3.54 -5.38 -16.02
CA LEU A 322 3.58 -4.21 -16.89
C LEU A 322 4.09 -4.55 -18.30
N ALA A 323 5.09 -5.42 -18.42
CA ALA A 323 5.58 -5.87 -19.70
C ALA A 323 4.48 -6.58 -20.51
N GLU A 324 3.71 -7.48 -19.87
CA GLU A 324 2.56 -8.15 -20.49
C GLU A 324 1.43 -7.17 -20.88
N ILE A 325 1.08 -6.24 -20.00
CA ILE A 325 0.01 -5.25 -20.23
C ILE A 325 0.39 -4.29 -21.34
N LEU A 326 1.63 -3.84 -21.39
CA LEU A 326 2.11 -2.88 -22.40
C LEU A 326 2.57 -3.55 -23.70
N GLY A 327 2.64 -4.89 -23.74
CA GLY A 327 3.17 -5.62 -24.89
C GLY A 327 4.64 -5.29 -25.19
N MET A 328 5.45 -5.08 -24.14
CA MET A 328 6.85 -4.68 -24.22
C MET A 328 7.76 -5.79 -23.69
N GLU A 329 9.03 -5.75 -24.09
CA GLU A 329 10.04 -6.64 -23.52
C GLU A 329 10.38 -6.23 -22.09
N LEU A 330 10.74 -7.21 -21.25
CA LEU A 330 11.11 -6.95 -19.84
C LEU A 330 12.21 -5.91 -19.69
N ASP A 331 13.18 -5.90 -20.61
CA ASP A 331 14.31 -4.97 -20.59
C ASP A 331 13.93 -3.51 -20.89
N ASP A 332 12.75 -3.30 -21.47
CA ASP A 332 12.18 -1.99 -21.72
C ASP A 332 11.33 -1.45 -20.56
N ILE A 333 11.18 -2.22 -19.48
CA ILE A 333 10.47 -1.82 -18.27
C ILE A 333 11.44 -1.79 -17.08
N ARG A 334 11.42 -0.70 -16.33
CA ARG A 334 12.14 -0.54 -15.06
C ARG A 334 11.16 -0.09 -13.98
N VAL A 335 11.11 -0.79 -12.87
CA VAL A 335 10.37 -0.38 -11.67
C VAL A 335 11.36 0.00 -10.59
N VAL A 336 11.19 1.18 -10.04
CA VAL A 336 12.00 1.76 -8.96
C VAL A 336 11.07 1.96 -7.77
N PRO A 337 11.21 1.14 -6.72
CA PRO A 337 10.41 1.26 -5.51
C PRO A 337 10.83 2.44 -4.66
#